data_36d264dc0ff3a9da8e75377018eac55c
#
_entry.id   36d264dc0ff3a9da8e75377018eac55c
#
_cell.length_a   1.000
_cell.length_b   1.000
_cell.length_c   1.000
_cell.angle_alpha   90.00
_cell.angle_beta   90.00
_cell.angle_gamma   90.00
#
_symmetry.space_group_name_H-M   'P 1'
#
loop_
_entity.id
_entity.type
_entity.pdbx_description
1 polymer ?
#
loop_
_entity_poly.entity_id
_entity_poly.type
_entity_poly.pdbx_seq_one_letter_code
_entity_poly.pdbx_strand_id
1 'polypeptide(L)'
;MSRGLGDVYKRQEVERVLKMVDGVILLVDAFEGAMPQTKFVLKKALELDLHVIVCINKIDRPEARPDEVIDEVLELLMDLEASDEQLDCPFLYASAKAGHAVIDLNDTPKDMAPLFDAILKYIPAPEGDPDADTQVLISTIDYNEYVGRIGVGKVENGKIAVNQELTLLNHHDLDKRKKVKISKLYEFDGLNKVEVKEATIGSIVAISGIADIHIGDTLCGGENPEAIPFQKISEPTIAMNFIVNDSPLAGQEGKYITSRHLRDRLYRELNTDVSLRVEDTETTEAFKVSGRGELHLSVLIENMRREGYEFAVSKPEVLYKTCLLYTSPSPRDTR
;
A
#
# COMPACT_ATOMS: atom_id res chain seq x y z
N MET A 1 21.35 -1.83 -13.97
CA MET A 1 21.41 -1.85 -12.50
C MET A 1 20.37 -0.86 -11.90
N SER A 2 19.06 -1.08 -12.05
CA SER A 2 18.06 -0.18 -11.43
C SER A 2 16.84 -0.92 -10.89
N ARG A 3 17.03 -2.14 -10.36
CA ARG A 3 15.95 -2.95 -9.78
C ARG A 3 15.68 -2.69 -8.28
N GLY A 4 16.56 -1.97 -7.58
CA GLY A 4 16.53 -1.89 -6.11
C GLY A 4 15.66 -0.79 -5.49
N LEU A 5 15.29 0.26 -6.20
CA LEU A 5 14.65 1.45 -5.62
C LEU A 5 13.14 1.54 -5.89
N GLY A 6 12.66 0.96 -6.99
CA GLY A 6 11.22 0.75 -7.21
C GLY A 6 10.61 -0.21 -6.19
N ASP A 7 11.42 -1.12 -5.65
CA ASP A 7 11.02 -2.08 -4.62
C ASP A 7 10.70 -1.44 -3.26
N VAL A 8 11.36 -0.35 -2.87
CA VAL A 8 11.14 0.27 -1.55
C VAL A 8 9.77 0.95 -1.48
N TYR A 9 9.31 1.59 -2.55
CA TYR A 9 7.97 2.17 -2.63
C TYR A 9 6.89 1.08 -2.57
N LYS A 10 7.04 0.04 -3.38
CA LYS A 10 6.13 -1.12 -3.39
C LYS A 10 6.13 -1.86 -2.04
N ARG A 11 7.26 -1.93 -1.34
CA ARG A 11 7.36 -2.61 -0.03
C ARG A 11 6.45 -2.00 1.04
N GLN A 12 6.44 -0.69 1.20
CA GLN A 12 5.58 -0.03 2.20
C GLN A 12 4.10 -0.05 1.83
N GLU A 13 3.79 -0.04 0.54
CA GLU A 13 2.44 -0.21 0.06
C GLU A 13 1.94 -1.64 0.35
N VAL A 14 2.78 -2.63 0.11
CA VAL A 14 2.50 -4.04 0.45
C VAL A 14 2.25 -4.21 1.95
N GLU A 15 3.08 -3.65 2.83
CA GLU A 15 2.88 -3.72 4.28
C GLU A 15 1.54 -3.12 4.73
N ARG A 16 1.10 -2.04 4.08
CA ARG A 16 -0.20 -1.41 4.38
C ARG A 16 -1.37 -2.26 3.91
N VAL A 17 -1.25 -2.88 2.74
CA VAL A 17 -2.28 -3.80 2.22
C VAL A 17 -2.36 -5.04 3.10
N LEU A 18 -1.22 -5.62 3.49
CA LEU A 18 -1.19 -6.81 4.35
C LEU A 18 -1.85 -6.58 5.72
N LYS A 19 -1.85 -5.35 6.24
CA LYS A 19 -2.58 -5.00 7.47
C LYS A 19 -4.10 -4.93 7.32
N MET A 20 -4.63 -4.95 6.10
CA MET A 20 -6.08 -4.93 5.85
C MET A 20 -6.66 -6.32 5.62
N VAL A 21 -5.84 -7.37 5.58
CA VAL A 21 -6.26 -8.73 5.24
C VAL A 21 -6.07 -9.68 6.42
N ASP A 22 -6.86 -10.74 6.46
CA ASP A 22 -6.83 -11.75 7.51
C ASP A 22 -6.06 -13.01 7.08
N GLY A 23 -5.70 -13.09 5.79
CA GLY A 23 -4.89 -14.16 5.21
C GLY A 23 -4.38 -13.81 3.82
N VAL A 24 -3.44 -14.63 3.32
CA VAL A 24 -2.81 -14.44 2.02
C VAL A 24 -2.78 -15.74 1.22
N ILE A 25 -2.93 -15.62 -0.09
CA ILE A 25 -2.68 -16.71 -1.01
C ILE A 25 -1.30 -16.48 -1.63
N LEU A 26 -0.35 -17.35 -1.28
CA LEU A 26 0.97 -17.36 -1.88
C LEU A 26 0.91 -18.06 -3.24
N LEU A 27 0.90 -17.27 -4.29
CA LEU A 27 0.83 -17.79 -5.65
C LEU A 27 2.23 -18.04 -6.19
N VAL A 28 2.56 -19.30 -6.49
CA VAL A 28 3.86 -19.73 -7.00
C VAL A 28 3.70 -20.36 -8.38
N ASP A 29 4.60 -20.05 -9.30
CA ASP A 29 4.62 -20.67 -10.62
C ASP A 29 5.22 -22.09 -10.53
N ALA A 30 4.52 -23.10 -11.06
CA ALA A 30 4.93 -24.50 -11.02
C ALA A 30 6.25 -24.79 -11.76
N PHE A 31 6.73 -23.88 -12.59
CA PHE A 31 8.01 -23.99 -13.31
C PHE A 31 9.10 -23.12 -12.71
N GLU A 32 8.80 -21.82 -12.47
CA GLU A 32 9.79 -20.85 -12.01
C GLU A 32 10.11 -20.99 -10.51
N GLY A 33 9.17 -21.55 -9.71
CA GLY A 33 9.32 -21.69 -8.27
C GLY A 33 9.20 -20.38 -7.49
N ALA A 34 9.76 -20.34 -6.30
CA ALA A 34 9.71 -19.19 -5.41
C ALA A 34 10.66 -18.07 -5.84
N MET A 35 10.13 -16.96 -6.31
CA MET A 35 10.90 -15.80 -6.77
C MET A 35 11.40 -14.93 -5.59
N PRO A 36 12.52 -14.17 -5.74
CA PRO A 36 13.03 -13.30 -4.67
C PRO A 36 12.02 -12.28 -4.12
N GLN A 37 11.08 -11.82 -4.94
CA GLN A 37 10.01 -10.93 -4.51
C GLN A 37 9.02 -11.63 -3.58
N THR A 38 8.77 -12.92 -3.80
CA THR A 38 7.93 -13.78 -2.96
C THR A 38 8.49 -13.86 -1.54
N LYS A 39 9.80 -14.00 -1.39
CA LYS A 39 10.48 -14.04 -0.09
C LYS A 39 10.18 -12.82 0.78
N PHE A 40 10.21 -11.62 0.19
CA PHE A 40 9.93 -10.39 0.92
C PHE A 40 8.47 -10.30 1.40
N VAL A 41 7.51 -10.57 0.50
CA VAL A 41 6.08 -10.48 0.82
C VAL A 41 5.70 -11.54 1.84
N LEU A 42 6.18 -12.77 1.66
CA LEU A 42 5.95 -13.88 2.58
C LEU A 42 6.50 -13.58 3.97
N LYS A 43 7.74 -13.06 4.07
CA LYS A 43 8.32 -12.64 5.35
C LYS A 43 7.41 -11.66 6.08
N LYS A 44 6.86 -10.67 5.38
CA LYS A 44 5.96 -9.68 5.98
C LYS A 44 4.61 -10.27 6.39
N ALA A 45 4.08 -11.21 5.63
CA ALA A 45 2.86 -11.93 5.99
C ALA A 45 3.07 -12.76 7.28
N LEU A 46 4.20 -13.47 7.38
CA LEU A 46 4.56 -14.25 8.57
C LEU A 46 4.81 -13.35 9.80
N GLU A 47 5.50 -12.22 9.64
CA GLU A 47 5.71 -11.22 10.71
C GLU A 47 4.39 -10.64 11.26
N LEU A 48 3.34 -10.61 10.44
CA LEU A 48 1.99 -10.15 10.80
C LEU A 48 1.08 -11.30 11.26
N ASP A 49 1.61 -12.50 11.36
CA ASP A 49 0.89 -13.72 11.73
C ASP A 49 -0.34 -14.02 10.84
N LEU A 50 -0.25 -13.68 9.55
CA LEU A 50 -1.31 -13.92 8.59
C LEU A 50 -1.35 -15.40 8.18
N HIS A 51 -2.55 -15.95 8.05
CA HIS A 51 -2.76 -17.30 7.53
C HIS A 51 -2.34 -17.37 6.06
N VAL A 52 -1.53 -18.36 5.72
CA VAL A 52 -0.99 -18.54 4.36
C VAL A 52 -1.62 -19.75 3.71
N ILE A 53 -2.12 -19.61 2.49
CA ILE A 53 -2.52 -20.70 1.60
C ILE A 53 -1.54 -20.70 0.43
N VAL A 54 -0.84 -21.79 0.19
CA VAL A 54 0.09 -21.90 -0.94
C VAL A 54 -0.67 -22.46 -2.16
N CYS A 55 -0.64 -21.72 -3.27
CA CYS A 55 -1.26 -22.11 -4.52
C CYS A 55 -0.21 -22.20 -5.64
N ILE A 56 0.11 -23.42 -6.05
CA ILE A 56 1.05 -23.70 -7.14
C ILE A 56 0.27 -23.64 -8.46
N ASN A 57 0.50 -22.55 -9.20
CA ASN A 57 -0.22 -22.24 -10.43
C ASN A 57 0.56 -22.66 -11.68
N LYS A 58 -0.15 -22.75 -12.80
CA LYS A 58 0.37 -23.11 -14.12
C LYS A 58 0.83 -24.59 -14.21
N ILE A 59 0.15 -25.48 -13.50
CA ILE A 59 0.40 -26.92 -13.58
C ILE A 59 0.14 -27.52 -14.99
N ASP A 60 -0.55 -26.76 -15.84
CA ASP A 60 -0.82 -27.13 -17.24
C ASP A 60 0.40 -26.98 -18.16
N ARG A 61 1.50 -26.42 -17.68
CA ARG A 61 2.74 -26.31 -18.47
C ARG A 61 3.46 -27.65 -18.54
N PRO A 62 4.01 -28.04 -19.73
CA PRO A 62 4.75 -29.30 -19.88
C PRO A 62 6.03 -29.36 -19.04
N GLU A 63 6.61 -28.21 -18.69
CA GLU A 63 7.81 -28.09 -17.86
C GLU A 63 7.50 -27.91 -16.37
N ALA A 64 6.23 -28.04 -15.96
CA ALA A 64 5.84 -27.90 -14.57
C ALA A 64 6.49 -28.98 -13.69
N ARG A 65 7.02 -28.56 -12.53
CA ARG A 65 7.68 -29.41 -11.52
C ARG A 65 7.07 -29.15 -10.12
N PRO A 66 5.80 -29.40 -9.93
CA PRO A 66 5.07 -28.99 -8.72
C PRO A 66 5.67 -29.55 -7.43
N ASP A 67 6.13 -30.81 -7.42
CA ASP A 67 6.70 -31.45 -6.23
C ASP A 67 7.99 -30.76 -5.78
N GLU A 68 8.89 -30.41 -6.72
CA GLU A 68 10.11 -29.67 -6.40
C GLU A 68 9.80 -28.26 -5.90
N VAL A 69 8.75 -27.62 -6.45
CA VAL A 69 8.35 -26.27 -6.04
C VAL A 69 7.76 -26.28 -4.63
N ILE A 70 7.08 -27.36 -4.20
CA ILE A 70 6.66 -27.49 -2.80
C ILE A 70 7.88 -27.50 -1.88
N ASP A 71 8.90 -28.31 -2.19
CA ASP A 71 10.11 -28.38 -1.39
C ASP A 71 10.79 -27.00 -1.31
N GLU A 72 10.89 -26.27 -2.44
CA GLU A 72 11.42 -24.90 -2.49
C GLU A 72 10.63 -23.92 -1.59
N VAL A 73 9.31 -24.05 -1.55
CA VAL A 73 8.45 -23.20 -0.71
C VAL A 73 8.59 -23.55 0.76
N LEU A 74 8.66 -24.83 1.10
CA LEU A 74 8.90 -25.29 2.47
C LEU A 74 10.28 -24.86 2.98
N GLU A 75 11.33 -25.00 2.16
CA GLU A 75 12.65 -24.47 2.49
C GLU A 75 12.61 -22.95 2.72
N LEU A 76 11.87 -22.22 1.88
CA LEU A 76 11.70 -20.78 2.02
C LEU A 76 10.98 -20.41 3.33
N LEU A 77 9.94 -21.13 3.72
CA LEU A 77 9.24 -20.92 4.99
C LEU A 77 10.17 -21.19 6.18
N MET A 78 10.96 -22.27 6.15
CA MET A 78 11.96 -22.58 7.17
C MET A 78 13.06 -21.52 7.24
N ASP A 79 13.55 -21.03 6.10
CA ASP A 79 14.54 -19.94 6.02
C ASP A 79 14.01 -18.62 6.63
N LEU A 80 12.69 -18.43 6.62
CA LEU A 80 12.01 -17.26 7.18
C LEU A 80 11.61 -17.46 8.63
N GLU A 81 12.05 -18.55 9.26
CA GLU A 81 11.76 -18.88 10.68
C GLU A 81 10.25 -18.97 10.96
N ALA A 82 9.48 -19.53 10.00
CA ALA A 82 8.05 -19.76 10.18
C ALA A 82 7.79 -20.70 11.36
N SER A 83 6.72 -20.44 12.11
CA SER A 83 6.28 -21.32 13.20
C SER A 83 5.74 -22.65 12.68
N ASP A 84 5.64 -23.65 13.57
CA ASP A 84 5.09 -24.97 13.20
C ASP A 84 3.65 -24.85 12.66
N GLU A 85 2.85 -23.91 13.18
CA GLU A 85 1.50 -23.62 12.70
C GLU A 85 1.51 -23.00 11.31
N GLN A 86 2.47 -22.12 11.04
CA GLN A 86 2.65 -21.49 9.71
C GLN A 86 3.22 -22.46 8.68
N LEU A 87 3.99 -23.48 9.10
CA LEU A 87 4.49 -24.53 8.24
C LEU A 87 3.39 -25.54 7.84
N ASP A 88 2.35 -25.71 8.68
CA ASP A 88 1.18 -26.57 8.39
C ASP A 88 0.16 -25.86 7.46
N CYS A 89 0.66 -25.00 6.56
CA CYS A 89 -0.19 -24.31 5.61
C CYS A 89 -0.67 -25.25 4.48
N PRO A 90 -1.91 -25.06 3.98
CA PRO A 90 -2.44 -25.89 2.90
C PRO A 90 -1.78 -25.57 1.57
N PHE A 91 -1.47 -26.63 0.81
CA PHE A 91 -0.99 -26.55 -0.56
C PHE A 91 -2.10 -26.93 -1.53
N LEU A 92 -2.23 -26.15 -2.61
CA LEU A 92 -3.16 -26.39 -3.70
C LEU A 92 -2.45 -26.26 -5.04
N TYR A 93 -2.96 -26.95 -6.03
CA TYR A 93 -2.48 -26.91 -7.39
C TYR A 93 -3.54 -26.27 -8.28
N ALA A 94 -3.14 -25.36 -9.16
CA ALA A 94 -4.08 -24.64 -9.99
C ALA A 94 -3.58 -24.42 -11.41
N SER A 95 -4.54 -24.30 -12.33
CA SER A 95 -4.32 -23.66 -13.62
C SER A 95 -5.34 -22.54 -13.77
N ALA A 96 -4.92 -21.32 -13.51
CA ALA A 96 -5.77 -20.14 -13.67
C ALA A 96 -6.23 -19.97 -15.12
N LYS A 97 -5.40 -20.39 -16.09
CA LYS A 97 -5.74 -20.35 -17.52
C LYS A 97 -6.89 -21.32 -17.86
N ALA A 98 -6.88 -22.50 -17.28
CA ALA A 98 -7.91 -23.51 -17.48
C ALA A 98 -9.10 -23.36 -16.51
N GLY A 99 -8.96 -22.51 -15.47
CA GLY A 99 -10.03 -22.18 -14.52
C GLY A 99 -10.34 -23.30 -13.53
N HIS A 100 -9.33 -24.05 -13.08
CA HIS A 100 -9.50 -25.12 -12.09
C HIS A 100 -8.41 -25.12 -11.03
N ALA A 101 -8.75 -25.68 -9.87
CA ALA A 101 -7.82 -26.00 -8.79
C ALA A 101 -8.10 -27.40 -8.25
N VAL A 102 -7.07 -28.05 -7.70
CA VAL A 102 -7.15 -29.35 -7.07
C VAL A 102 -6.31 -29.39 -5.79
N ILE A 103 -6.66 -30.27 -4.86
CA ILE A 103 -5.87 -30.49 -3.64
C ILE A 103 -4.77 -31.52 -3.90
N ASP A 104 -5.06 -32.56 -4.68
CA ASP A 104 -4.11 -33.57 -5.11
C ASP A 104 -3.99 -33.54 -6.64
N LEU A 105 -2.77 -33.69 -7.16
CA LEU A 105 -2.51 -33.73 -8.61
C LEU A 105 -3.20 -34.88 -9.34
N ASN A 106 -3.58 -35.94 -8.61
CA ASN A 106 -4.32 -37.07 -9.15
C ASN A 106 -5.84 -36.83 -9.22
N ASP A 107 -6.33 -35.75 -8.62
CA ASP A 107 -7.73 -35.40 -8.66
C ASP A 107 -8.17 -34.97 -10.06
N THR A 108 -9.44 -35.26 -10.38
CA THR A 108 -10.00 -34.78 -11.65
C THR A 108 -10.31 -33.28 -11.55
N PRO A 109 -9.59 -32.41 -12.31
CA PRO A 109 -9.83 -30.99 -12.26
C PRO A 109 -11.22 -30.63 -12.81
N LYS A 110 -11.98 -29.79 -12.10
CA LYS A 110 -13.33 -29.37 -12.48
C LYS A 110 -13.44 -27.85 -12.55
N ASP A 111 -13.23 -27.19 -11.42
CA ASP A 111 -13.42 -25.75 -11.24
C ASP A 111 -12.49 -25.22 -10.13
N MET A 112 -12.70 -23.98 -9.70
CA MET A 112 -11.93 -23.32 -8.65
C MET A 112 -12.49 -23.57 -7.23
N ALA A 113 -13.53 -24.39 -7.06
CA ALA A 113 -14.15 -24.64 -5.76
C ALA A 113 -13.14 -25.09 -4.69
N PRO A 114 -12.15 -25.99 -4.96
CA PRO A 114 -11.19 -26.39 -3.95
C PRO A 114 -10.37 -25.21 -3.36
N LEU A 115 -10.07 -24.18 -4.15
CA LEU A 115 -9.40 -22.97 -3.66
C LEU A 115 -10.34 -22.15 -2.75
N PHE A 116 -11.60 -21.99 -3.15
CA PHE A 116 -12.58 -21.26 -2.33
C PHE A 116 -12.89 -21.98 -1.03
N ASP A 117 -13.02 -23.31 -1.07
CA ASP A 117 -13.21 -24.14 0.12
C ASP A 117 -12.01 -24.05 1.07
N ALA A 118 -10.79 -23.99 0.53
CA ALA A 118 -9.59 -23.77 1.33
C ALA A 118 -9.60 -22.40 1.99
N ILE A 119 -9.97 -21.33 1.29
CA ILE A 119 -10.10 -19.98 1.87
C ILE A 119 -11.10 -20.01 3.03
N LEU A 120 -12.28 -20.57 2.83
CA LEU A 120 -13.33 -20.63 3.88
C LEU A 120 -12.91 -21.49 5.09
N LYS A 121 -12.06 -22.48 4.88
CA LYS A 121 -11.61 -23.39 5.93
C LYS A 121 -10.44 -22.87 6.74
N TYR A 122 -9.46 -22.23 6.07
CA TYR A 122 -8.17 -21.90 6.68
C TYR A 122 -7.99 -20.42 7.01
N ILE A 123 -8.78 -19.52 6.41
CA ILE A 123 -8.71 -18.10 6.75
C ILE A 123 -9.84 -17.77 7.72
N PRO A 124 -9.53 -17.24 8.91
CA PRO A 124 -10.53 -16.89 9.90
C PRO A 124 -11.43 -15.75 9.39
N ALA A 125 -12.63 -15.69 9.93
CA ALA A 125 -13.50 -14.53 9.73
C ALA A 125 -12.87 -13.29 10.42
N PRO A 126 -13.14 -12.06 9.91
CA PRO A 126 -12.63 -10.84 10.53
C PRO A 126 -12.97 -10.78 12.02
N GLU A 127 -11.96 -10.50 12.84
CA GLU A 127 -12.11 -10.31 14.28
C GLU A 127 -12.62 -8.89 14.60
N GLY A 128 -13.40 -8.74 15.68
CA GLY A 128 -13.87 -7.46 16.21
C GLY A 128 -15.31 -7.54 16.69
N ASP A 129 -15.82 -6.45 17.25
CA ASP A 129 -17.17 -6.36 17.79
C ASP A 129 -18.11 -5.58 16.83
N PRO A 130 -19.09 -6.22 16.20
CA PRO A 130 -20.02 -5.57 15.28
C PRO A 130 -20.96 -4.57 15.94
N ASP A 131 -21.13 -4.64 17.28
CA ASP A 131 -21.99 -3.74 18.05
C ASP A 131 -21.21 -2.64 18.77
N ALA A 132 -19.87 -2.64 18.64
CA ALA A 132 -19.03 -1.59 19.16
C ALA A 132 -19.14 -0.28 18.36
N ASP A 133 -18.53 0.77 18.87
CA ASP A 133 -18.41 2.04 18.16
C ASP A 133 -17.59 1.86 16.87
N THR A 134 -18.02 2.54 15.82
CA THR A 134 -17.34 2.50 14.52
C THR A 134 -15.84 2.81 14.65
N GLN A 135 -14.99 1.99 14.05
CA GLN A 135 -13.57 2.21 14.00
C GLN A 135 -13.02 1.74 12.64
N VAL A 136 -12.50 2.70 11.84
CA VAL A 136 -11.96 2.44 10.50
C VAL A 136 -10.58 3.06 10.37
N LEU A 137 -9.58 2.23 10.10
CA LEU A 137 -8.21 2.69 9.83
C LEU A 137 -8.02 2.96 8.33
N ILE A 138 -7.60 4.17 7.98
CA ILE A 138 -7.29 4.54 6.59
C ILE A 138 -5.88 4.08 6.23
N SER A 139 -5.78 3.10 5.37
CA SER A 139 -4.52 2.48 4.95
C SER A 139 -4.00 2.99 3.61
N THR A 140 -4.89 3.45 2.73
CA THR A 140 -4.51 4.00 1.42
C THR A 140 -5.42 5.16 1.03
N ILE A 141 -4.95 6.00 0.11
CA ILE A 141 -5.71 7.12 -0.43
C ILE A 141 -5.79 6.96 -1.94
N ASP A 142 -6.98 7.17 -2.46
CA ASP A 142 -7.26 7.32 -3.88
C ASP A 142 -7.76 8.74 -4.16
N TYR A 143 -7.75 9.15 -5.40
CA TYR A 143 -8.19 10.47 -5.81
C TYR A 143 -9.08 10.39 -7.05
N ASN A 144 -10.18 11.12 -6.99
CA ASN A 144 -11.08 11.27 -8.11
C ASN A 144 -11.38 12.77 -8.31
N GLU A 145 -11.30 13.25 -9.56
CA GLU A 145 -11.47 14.68 -9.87
C GLU A 145 -12.85 15.23 -9.47
N TYR A 146 -13.88 14.39 -9.43
CA TYR A 146 -15.26 14.79 -9.09
C TYR A 146 -15.58 14.73 -7.59
N VAL A 147 -14.92 13.83 -6.87
CA VAL A 147 -15.23 13.52 -5.47
C VAL A 147 -14.12 13.97 -4.52
N GLY A 148 -12.95 14.26 -5.08
CA GLY A 148 -11.75 14.61 -4.32
C GLY A 148 -11.02 13.39 -3.76
N ARG A 149 -10.43 13.53 -2.57
CA ARG A 149 -9.73 12.46 -1.88
C ARG A 149 -10.71 11.40 -1.38
N ILE A 150 -10.33 10.16 -1.55
CA ILE A 150 -11.07 8.97 -1.13
C ILE A 150 -10.14 8.17 -0.22
N GLY A 151 -10.48 8.05 1.07
CA GLY A 151 -9.76 7.20 1.99
C GLY A 151 -10.22 5.76 1.85
N VAL A 152 -9.30 4.82 1.73
CA VAL A 152 -9.59 3.39 1.68
C VAL A 152 -9.05 2.74 2.95
N GLY A 153 -9.88 1.95 3.63
CA GLY A 153 -9.53 1.30 4.88
C GLY A 153 -10.42 0.13 5.20
N LYS A 154 -10.04 -0.63 6.23
CA LYS A 154 -10.81 -1.76 6.77
C LYS A 154 -11.66 -1.26 7.95
N VAL A 155 -12.88 -1.74 8.05
CA VAL A 155 -13.73 -1.57 9.22
C VAL A 155 -13.28 -2.57 10.28
N GLU A 156 -12.62 -2.07 11.33
CA GLU A 156 -12.08 -2.93 12.41
C GLU A 156 -13.12 -3.23 13.48
N ASN A 157 -13.99 -2.25 13.80
CA ASN A 157 -15.08 -2.42 14.74
C ASN A 157 -16.34 -1.70 14.28
N GLY A 158 -17.49 -2.21 14.71
CA GLY A 158 -18.80 -1.60 14.51
C GLY A 158 -19.25 -1.60 13.06
N LYS A 159 -19.97 -0.54 12.71
CA LYS A 159 -20.57 -0.33 11.38
C LYS A 159 -20.33 1.10 10.94
N ILE A 160 -20.16 1.30 9.65
CA ILE A 160 -20.02 2.62 9.04
C ILE A 160 -21.17 2.85 8.05
N ALA A 161 -21.74 4.04 8.05
CA ALA A 161 -22.86 4.38 7.19
C ALA A 161 -22.70 5.76 6.54
N VAL A 162 -23.39 5.95 5.41
CA VAL A 162 -23.49 7.24 4.72
C VAL A 162 -24.18 8.25 5.62
N ASN A 163 -23.72 9.50 5.60
CA ASN A 163 -24.17 10.61 6.46
C ASN A 163 -23.86 10.46 7.95
N GLN A 164 -23.15 9.44 8.38
CA GLN A 164 -22.68 9.29 9.75
C GLN A 164 -21.66 10.38 10.09
N GLU A 165 -21.77 10.93 11.30
CA GLU A 165 -20.78 11.84 11.85
C GLU A 165 -19.80 11.06 12.69
N LEU A 166 -18.51 11.18 12.35
CA LEU A 166 -17.41 10.49 12.99
C LEU A 166 -16.33 11.48 13.40
N THR A 167 -15.47 11.06 14.31
CA THR A 167 -14.28 11.82 14.71
C THR A 167 -13.07 11.27 13.95
N LEU A 168 -12.39 12.13 13.21
CA LEU A 168 -11.11 11.84 12.56
C LEU A 168 -10.00 12.07 13.57
N LEU A 169 -9.15 11.08 13.75
CA LEU A 169 -8.01 11.05 14.68
C LEU A 169 -6.78 10.49 13.98
N ASN A 170 -5.60 10.87 14.48
CA ASN A 170 -4.36 10.26 14.06
C ASN A 170 -3.56 9.79 15.28
N HIS A 171 -3.06 8.56 15.27
CA HIS A 171 -2.32 7.98 16.38
C HIS A 171 -1.06 8.80 16.78
N HIS A 172 -0.44 9.47 15.80
CA HIS A 172 0.75 10.30 16.01
C HIS A 172 0.45 11.76 16.36
N ASP A 173 -0.82 12.17 16.31
CA ASP A 173 -1.25 13.54 16.58
C ASP A 173 -2.66 13.54 17.22
N LEU A 174 -2.72 13.07 18.45
CA LEU A 174 -3.98 12.89 19.19
C LEU A 174 -4.69 14.20 19.55
N ASP A 175 -3.97 15.33 19.46
CA ASP A 175 -4.54 16.66 19.74
C ASP A 175 -5.39 17.16 18.55
N LYS A 176 -5.16 16.69 17.35
CA LYS A 176 -5.93 17.03 16.17
C LYS A 176 -7.16 16.13 16.02
N ARG A 177 -8.23 16.50 16.71
CA ARG A 177 -9.55 15.85 16.58
C ARG A 177 -10.45 16.69 15.67
N LYS A 178 -10.98 16.08 14.61
CA LYS A 178 -11.89 16.75 13.68
C LYS A 178 -13.17 15.95 13.50
N LYS A 179 -14.33 16.58 13.70
CA LYS A 179 -15.60 15.96 13.34
C LYS A 179 -15.76 16.01 11.82
N VAL A 180 -16.09 14.87 11.23
CA VAL A 180 -16.25 14.69 9.80
C VAL A 180 -17.55 13.96 9.51
N LYS A 181 -18.11 14.20 8.34
CA LYS A 181 -19.32 13.54 7.87
C LYS A 181 -19.02 12.78 6.59
N ILE A 182 -19.47 11.55 6.51
CA ILE A 182 -19.31 10.70 5.34
C ILE A 182 -20.31 11.11 4.26
N SER A 183 -19.83 11.52 3.10
CA SER A 183 -20.69 11.87 1.98
C SER A 183 -21.10 10.66 1.17
N LYS A 184 -20.15 9.79 0.83
CA LYS A 184 -20.38 8.56 0.10
C LYS A 184 -19.49 7.45 0.63
N LEU A 185 -20.02 6.24 0.59
CA LEU A 185 -19.39 5.01 1.01
C LEU A 185 -19.43 4.01 -0.14
N TYR A 186 -18.32 3.35 -0.40
CA TYR A 186 -18.19 2.33 -1.43
C TYR A 186 -17.56 1.07 -0.86
N GLU A 187 -18.00 -0.08 -1.34
CA GLU A 187 -17.31 -1.36 -1.20
C GLU A 187 -16.73 -1.80 -2.53
N PHE A 188 -15.79 -2.75 -2.48
CA PHE A 188 -15.14 -3.28 -3.67
C PHE A 188 -15.82 -4.56 -4.11
N ASP A 189 -16.37 -4.58 -5.33
CA ASP A 189 -16.84 -5.77 -6.02
C ASP A 189 -15.90 -6.07 -7.19
N GLY A 190 -14.96 -6.96 -6.96
CA GLY A 190 -13.82 -7.18 -7.84
C GLY A 190 -12.98 -5.91 -8.00
N LEU A 191 -12.91 -5.37 -9.22
CA LEU A 191 -12.20 -4.12 -9.52
C LEU A 191 -13.08 -2.86 -9.45
N ASN A 192 -14.38 -3.03 -9.25
CA ASN A 192 -15.33 -1.93 -9.27
C ASN A 192 -15.62 -1.43 -7.85
N LYS A 193 -15.85 -0.13 -7.72
CA LYS A 193 -16.36 0.49 -6.49
C LYS A 193 -17.88 0.58 -6.59
N VAL A 194 -18.58 -0.11 -5.70
CA VAL A 194 -20.03 -0.12 -5.62
C VAL A 194 -20.48 0.76 -4.46
N GLU A 195 -21.37 1.71 -4.71
CA GLU A 195 -21.91 2.60 -3.67
C GLU A 195 -22.83 1.81 -2.75
N VAL A 196 -22.55 1.83 -1.44
CA VAL A 196 -23.32 1.16 -0.41
C VAL A 196 -23.82 2.16 0.63
N LYS A 197 -24.90 1.82 1.34
CA LYS A 197 -25.46 2.67 2.40
C LYS A 197 -24.75 2.48 3.73
N GLU A 198 -24.35 1.25 4.00
CA GLU A 198 -23.64 0.84 5.22
C GLU A 198 -22.66 -0.29 4.90
N ALA A 199 -21.64 -0.41 5.72
CA ALA A 199 -20.68 -1.50 5.70
C ALA A 199 -20.37 -1.95 7.12
N THR A 200 -20.02 -3.22 7.27
CA THR A 200 -19.80 -3.85 8.58
C THR A 200 -18.34 -4.21 8.78
N ILE A 201 -18.05 -4.72 9.96
CA ILE A 201 -16.72 -5.22 10.34
C ILE A 201 -16.12 -6.14 9.25
N GLY A 202 -14.82 -5.98 9.02
CA GLY A 202 -14.07 -6.73 8.00
C GLY A 202 -14.21 -6.18 6.58
N SER A 203 -15.24 -5.36 6.29
CA SER A 203 -15.38 -4.74 4.96
C SER A 203 -14.24 -3.76 4.68
N ILE A 204 -13.67 -3.86 3.48
CA ILE A 204 -12.75 -2.84 2.96
C ILE A 204 -13.59 -1.80 2.24
N VAL A 205 -13.56 -0.58 2.77
CA VAL A 205 -14.41 0.52 2.32
C VAL A 205 -13.60 1.67 1.72
N ALA A 206 -14.20 2.33 0.73
CA ALA A 206 -13.69 3.58 0.19
C ALA A 206 -14.64 4.72 0.60
N ILE A 207 -14.11 5.73 1.27
CA ILE A 207 -14.87 6.79 1.95
C ILE A 207 -14.55 8.13 1.33
N SER A 208 -15.57 8.89 0.97
CA SER A 208 -15.43 10.23 0.42
C SER A 208 -16.14 11.30 1.23
N GLY A 209 -15.78 12.55 0.99
CA GLY A 209 -16.34 13.72 1.69
C GLY A 209 -15.43 14.32 2.75
N ILE A 210 -14.23 13.77 2.94
CA ILE A 210 -13.23 14.24 3.90
C ILE A 210 -12.02 14.79 3.13
N ALA A 211 -11.95 16.12 2.97
CA ALA A 211 -10.91 16.75 2.15
C ALA A 211 -9.48 16.51 2.68
N ASP A 212 -9.31 16.50 4.01
CA ASP A 212 -8.01 16.41 4.68
C ASP A 212 -7.77 15.00 5.25
N ILE A 213 -8.23 13.96 4.57
CA ILE A 213 -7.99 12.59 4.99
C ILE A 213 -6.57 12.17 4.63
N HIS A 214 -5.89 11.50 5.56
CA HIS A 214 -4.52 11.02 5.38
C HIS A 214 -4.41 9.54 5.71
N ILE A 215 -3.36 8.90 5.22
CA ILE A 215 -3.03 7.52 5.59
C ILE A 215 -2.64 7.49 7.07
N GLY A 216 -3.18 6.51 7.81
CA GLY A 216 -3.00 6.37 9.24
C GLY A 216 -4.03 7.14 10.08
N ASP A 217 -4.94 7.87 9.44
CA ASP A 217 -6.08 8.43 10.15
C ASP A 217 -7.06 7.31 10.52
N THR A 218 -7.66 7.44 11.69
CA THR A 218 -8.71 6.56 12.17
C THR A 218 -10.02 7.34 12.23
N LEU A 219 -11.06 6.80 11.64
CA LEU A 219 -12.43 7.30 11.78
C LEU A 219 -13.11 6.57 12.93
N CYS A 220 -13.46 7.29 13.96
CA CYS A 220 -14.06 6.74 15.18
C CYS A 220 -15.47 7.28 15.41
N GLY A 221 -16.36 6.36 15.81
CA GLY A 221 -17.66 6.68 16.44
C GLY A 221 -17.52 6.88 17.95
N GLY A 222 -18.67 7.13 18.61
CA GLY A 222 -18.75 7.16 20.06
C GLY A 222 -18.22 8.42 20.75
N GLU A 223 -18.30 8.40 22.08
CA GLU A 223 -17.90 9.54 22.93
C GLU A 223 -16.39 9.52 23.25
N ASN A 224 -15.78 8.35 23.30
CA ASN A 224 -14.35 8.15 23.59
C ASN A 224 -13.62 7.57 22.39
N PRO A 225 -13.33 8.38 21.35
CA PRO A 225 -12.69 7.89 20.15
C PRO A 225 -11.22 7.55 20.41
N GLU A 226 -10.79 6.35 20.02
CA GLU A 226 -9.41 5.86 20.12
C GLU A 226 -8.81 5.63 18.73
N ALA A 227 -7.61 6.18 18.51
CA ALA A 227 -6.90 6.00 17.25
C ALA A 227 -6.20 4.63 17.22
N ILE A 228 -6.35 3.91 16.12
CA ILE A 228 -5.65 2.65 15.88
C ILE A 228 -4.16 2.92 15.68
N PRO A 229 -3.26 2.14 16.31
CA PRO A 229 -1.83 2.27 16.11
C PRO A 229 -1.43 2.06 14.65
N PHE A 230 -0.70 3.02 14.12
CA PHE A 230 -0.29 3.02 12.72
C PHE A 230 1.21 3.34 12.59
N GLN A 231 1.90 2.65 11.69
CA GLN A 231 3.31 2.92 11.42
C GLN A 231 3.45 4.20 10.59
N LYS A 232 4.18 5.18 11.12
CA LYS A 232 4.41 6.46 10.45
C LYS A 232 5.05 6.25 9.07
N ILE A 233 4.50 6.93 8.08
CA ILE A 233 5.08 6.94 6.73
C ILE A 233 6.47 7.57 6.79
N SER A 234 7.46 6.93 6.17
CA SER A 234 8.83 7.47 6.12
C SER A 234 8.84 8.84 5.46
N GLU A 235 9.51 9.77 6.10
CA GLU A 235 9.69 11.11 5.59
C GLU A 235 10.61 11.11 4.35
N PRO A 236 10.47 12.10 3.46
CA PRO A 236 11.36 12.28 2.33
C PRO A 236 12.82 12.36 2.76
N THR A 237 13.72 11.81 1.95
CA THR A 237 15.17 11.82 2.20
C THR A 237 15.94 12.68 1.24
N ILE A 238 15.36 13.02 0.10
CA ILE A 238 15.98 13.81 -0.97
C ILE A 238 15.02 14.90 -1.42
N ALA A 239 15.54 16.08 -1.71
CA ALA A 239 14.81 17.18 -2.33
C ALA A 239 15.47 17.62 -3.63
N MET A 240 14.68 18.10 -4.57
CA MET A 240 15.12 18.75 -5.81
C MET A 240 14.23 19.96 -6.07
N ASN A 241 14.80 21.00 -6.69
CA ASN A 241 13.99 22.10 -7.17
C ASN A 241 13.55 21.83 -8.61
N PHE A 242 12.24 21.93 -8.85
CA PHE A 242 11.63 21.92 -10.17
C PHE A 242 11.44 23.37 -10.60
N ILE A 243 12.08 23.78 -11.67
CA ILE A 243 12.21 25.16 -12.08
C ILE A 243 11.63 25.34 -13.47
N VAL A 244 10.93 26.42 -13.70
CA VAL A 244 10.46 26.77 -15.05
C VAL A 244 11.66 26.89 -15.99
N ASN A 245 11.53 26.34 -17.20
CA ASN A 245 12.57 26.47 -18.20
C ASN A 245 12.55 27.90 -18.79
N ASP A 246 13.56 28.67 -18.47
CA ASP A 246 13.79 30.06 -18.94
C ASP A 246 14.83 30.18 -20.08
N SER A 247 15.25 29.00 -20.60
CA SER A 247 16.23 28.96 -21.69
C SER A 247 15.64 29.50 -23.01
N PRO A 248 16.50 29.98 -23.93
CA PRO A 248 16.05 30.42 -25.27
C PRO A 248 15.36 29.37 -26.11
N LEU A 249 15.44 28.08 -25.69
CA LEU A 249 14.83 26.92 -26.34
C LEU A 249 13.52 26.49 -25.66
N ALA A 250 13.04 27.23 -24.67
CA ALA A 250 11.83 26.91 -23.94
C ALA A 250 10.61 26.83 -24.86
N GLY A 251 9.78 25.79 -24.69
CA GLY A 251 8.56 25.56 -25.48
C GLY A 251 8.75 24.81 -26.79
N GLN A 252 9.94 24.27 -27.06
CA GLN A 252 10.19 23.46 -28.25
C GLN A 252 9.82 22.00 -28.08
N GLU A 253 9.99 21.46 -26.87
CA GLU A 253 9.75 20.04 -26.55
C GLU A 253 8.43 19.81 -25.79
N GLY A 254 7.99 20.79 -24.98
CA GLY A 254 6.82 20.68 -24.13
C GLY A 254 5.73 21.72 -24.41
N LYS A 255 4.48 21.37 -24.10
CA LYS A 255 3.32 22.27 -24.21
C LYS A 255 3.10 23.10 -22.94
N TYR A 256 3.51 22.56 -21.79
CA TYR A 256 3.26 23.14 -20.47
C TYR A 256 4.56 23.68 -19.88
N ILE A 257 4.81 24.98 -20.11
CA ILE A 257 6.07 25.66 -19.77
C ILE A 257 5.92 26.70 -18.66
N THR A 258 4.71 26.96 -18.16
CA THR A 258 4.48 28.02 -17.17
C THR A 258 4.55 27.51 -15.73
N SER A 259 4.93 28.38 -14.79
CA SER A 259 4.96 28.06 -13.36
C SER A 259 3.60 27.59 -12.84
N ARG A 260 2.51 28.16 -13.36
CA ARG A 260 1.15 27.75 -12.99
C ARG A 260 0.87 26.28 -13.37
N HIS A 261 1.19 25.89 -14.60
CA HIS A 261 1.00 24.51 -15.07
C HIS A 261 1.84 23.53 -14.24
N LEU A 262 3.11 23.90 -13.98
CA LEU A 262 4.03 23.09 -13.17
C LEU A 262 3.50 22.94 -11.74
N ARG A 263 3.05 24.02 -11.12
CA ARG A 263 2.46 24.02 -9.78
C ARG A 263 1.23 23.13 -9.71
N ASP A 264 0.26 23.36 -10.60
CA ASP A 264 -1.01 22.62 -10.61
C ASP A 264 -0.75 21.11 -10.77
N ARG A 265 0.24 20.73 -11.60
CA ARG A 265 0.61 19.32 -11.80
C ARG A 265 1.28 18.72 -10.56
N LEU A 266 2.23 19.43 -9.95
CA LEU A 266 2.91 18.96 -8.74
C LEU A 266 1.93 18.81 -7.56
N TYR A 267 1.04 19.80 -7.36
CA TYR A 267 0.03 19.72 -6.30
C TYR A 267 -1.02 18.63 -6.56
N ARG A 268 -1.31 18.32 -7.83
CA ARG A 268 -2.15 17.17 -8.19
C ARG A 268 -1.50 15.87 -7.76
N GLU A 269 -0.19 15.71 -7.95
CA GLU A 269 0.54 14.51 -7.53
C GLU A 269 0.43 14.25 -6.02
N LEU A 270 0.42 15.31 -5.19
CA LEU A 270 0.23 15.18 -3.74
C LEU A 270 -1.10 14.51 -3.33
N ASN A 271 -2.08 14.47 -4.22
CA ASN A 271 -3.36 13.80 -3.94
C ASN A 271 -3.24 12.28 -4.01
N THR A 272 -2.30 11.77 -4.80
CA THR A 272 -2.08 10.34 -5.03
C THR A 272 -0.83 9.82 -4.34
N ASP A 273 0.24 10.62 -4.32
CA ASP A 273 1.52 10.24 -3.69
C ASP A 273 1.71 10.93 -2.33
N VAL A 274 1.41 10.19 -1.28
CA VAL A 274 1.54 10.67 0.12
C VAL A 274 2.99 10.78 0.61
N SER A 275 3.94 10.27 -0.15
CA SER A 275 5.38 10.31 0.20
C SER A 275 6.11 11.49 -0.42
N LEU A 276 5.44 12.19 -1.31
CA LEU A 276 5.93 13.40 -1.94
C LEU A 276 5.60 14.62 -1.06
N ARG A 277 6.50 15.59 -1.00
CA ARG A 277 6.24 16.92 -0.48
C ARG A 277 6.57 17.94 -1.53
N VAL A 278 5.72 18.94 -1.71
CA VAL A 278 5.92 20.07 -2.59
C VAL A 278 5.80 21.34 -1.76
N GLU A 279 6.83 22.17 -1.80
CA GLU A 279 6.89 23.43 -1.09
C GLU A 279 7.17 24.55 -2.10
N ASP A 280 6.44 25.65 -1.98
CA ASP A 280 6.73 26.85 -2.75
C ASP A 280 8.08 27.42 -2.25
N THR A 281 8.94 27.86 -3.16
CA THR A 281 10.20 28.53 -2.82
C THR A 281 10.01 30.05 -2.74
N GLU A 282 11.06 30.78 -2.36
CA GLU A 282 11.04 32.25 -2.37
C GLU A 282 10.79 32.81 -3.76
N THR A 283 11.12 32.05 -4.80
CA THR A 283 10.86 32.40 -6.20
C THR A 283 9.58 31.75 -6.69
N THR A 284 8.77 32.51 -7.42
CA THR A 284 7.49 32.01 -8.00
C THR A 284 7.68 31.01 -9.14
N GLU A 285 8.91 30.80 -9.58
CA GLU A 285 9.30 29.97 -10.74
C GLU A 285 9.90 28.62 -10.37
N ALA A 286 10.12 28.38 -9.08
CA ALA A 286 10.71 27.15 -8.58
C ALA A 286 9.85 26.52 -7.46
N PHE A 287 9.82 25.20 -7.43
CA PHE A 287 9.12 24.40 -6.42
C PHE A 287 10.09 23.39 -5.85
N LYS A 288 10.21 23.34 -4.51
CA LYS A 288 11.00 22.32 -3.85
C LYS A 288 10.17 21.05 -3.71
N VAL A 289 10.60 20.01 -4.41
CA VAL A 289 9.96 18.71 -4.42
C VAL A 289 10.82 17.72 -3.66
N SER A 290 10.27 17.15 -2.60
CA SER A 290 10.98 16.20 -1.73
C SER A 290 10.36 14.82 -1.85
N GLY A 291 11.19 13.80 -2.02
CA GLY A 291 10.79 12.42 -2.21
C GLY A 291 11.67 11.44 -1.44
N ARG A 292 11.31 10.16 -1.48
CA ARG A 292 12.02 9.09 -0.75
C ARG A 292 13.38 8.73 -1.33
N GLY A 293 13.66 9.11 -2.58
CA GLY A 293 14.91 8.78 -3.24
C GLY A 293 14.96 9.29 -4.68
N GLU A 294 16.13 9.21 -5.29
CA GLU A 294 16.37 9.69 -6.66
C GLU A 294 15.45 9.04 -7.69
N LEU A 295 15.25 7.72 -7.60
CA LEU A 295 14.38 7.02 -8.54
C LEU A 295 12.92 7.48 -8.45
N HIS A 296 12.44 7.76 -7.24
CA HIS A 296 11.09 8.27 -7.03
C HIS A 296 10.87 9.59 -7.79
N LEU A 297 11.78 10.55 -7.59
CA LEU A 297 11.71 11.83 -8.28
C LEU A 297 11.97 11.70 -9.79
N SER A 298 12.86 10.78 -10.21
CA SER A 298 13.12 10.52 -11.63
C SER A 298 11.89 9.94 -12.36
N VAL A 299 11.11 9.08 -11.71
CA VAL A 299 9.86 8.56 -12.27
C VAL A 299 8.83 9.69 -12.42
N LEU A 300 8.71 10.57 -11.41
CA LEU A 300 7.84 11.74 -11.50
C LEU A 300 8.24 12.65 -12.66
N ILE A 301 9.54 12.97 -12.79
CA ILE A 301 10.09 13.77 -13.88
C ILE A 301 9.74 13.17 -15.24
N GLU A 302 9.96 11.87 -15.40
CA GLU A 302 9.69 11.18 -16.66
C GLU A 302 8.20 11.13 -17.00
N ASN A 303 7.34 10.92 -16.01
CA ASN A 303 5.88 10.96 -16.21
C ASN A 303 5.43 12.36 -16.66
N MET A 304 5.90 13.40 -15.98
CA MET A 304 5.59 14.78 -16.35
C MET A 304 6.11 15.13 -17.74
N ARG A 305 7.33 14.68 -18.09
CA ARG A 305 7.89 14.85 -19.44
C ARG A 305 7.00 14.20 -20.51
N ARG A 306 6.52 12.97 -20.27
CA ARG A 306 5.61 12.26 -21.19
C ARG A 306 4.25 12.94 -21.32
N GLU A 307 3.79 13.61 -20.28
CA GLU A 307 2.57 14.42 -20.30
C GLU A 307 2.75 15.74 -21.07
N GLY A 308 3.99 16.09 -21.46
CA GLY A 308 4.31 17.30 -22.23
C GLY A 308 4.67 18.51 -21.39
N TYR A 309 5.07 18.30 -20.13
CA TYR A 309 5.65 19.36 -19.30
C TYR A 309 7.14 19.52 -19.61
N GLU A 310 7.57 20.78 -19.73
CA GLU A 310 8.95 21.17 -19.93
C GLU A 310 9.42 22.04 -18.77
N PHE A 311 10.44 21.56 -18.06
CA PHE A 311 10.98 22.21 -16.85
C PHE A 311 12.43 21.78 -16.61
N ALA A 312 13.15 22.55 -15.83
CA ALA A 312 14.49 22.23 -15.38
C ALA A 312 14.45 21.65 -13.95
N VAL A 313 15.44 20.86 -13.58
CA VAL A 313 15.62 20.34 -12.24
C VAL A 313 16.99 20.65 -11.67
N SER A 314 17.06 20.94 -10.38
CA SER A 314 18.33 21.11 -9.68
C SER A 314 19.01 19.77 -9.40
N LYS A 315 20.26 19.84 -8.91
CA LYS A 315 20.89 18.66 -8.32
C LYS A 315 20.09 18.22 -7.09
N PRO A 316 20.02 16.89 -6.83
CA PRO A 316 19.38 16.38 -5.63
C PRO A 316 20.16 16.79 -4.37
N GLU A 317 19.42 17.19 -3.34
CA GLU A 317 19.95 17.55 -2.02
C GLU A 317 19.46 16.52 -1.01
N VAL A 318 20.36 16.02 -0.17
CA VAL A 318 19.99 15.08 0.91
C VAL A 318 19.38 15.87 2.07
N LEU A 319 18.21 15.42 2.52
CA LEU A 319 17.55 15.97 3.68
C LEU A 319 18.08 15.31 4.95
N TYR A 320 18.78 16.07 5.77
CA TYR A 320 19.31 15.61 7.05
C TYR A 320 18.25 15.74 8.16
N LYS A 321 18.14 14.72 9.00
CA LYS A 321 17.40 14.78 10.25
C LYS A 321 18.37 15.02 11.40
N THR A 322 18.10 16.03 12.20
CA THR A 322 18.79 16.19 13.48
C THR A 322 18.14 15.20 14.46
N CYS A 323 18.79 14.06 14.68
CA CYS A 323 18.40 13.12 15.71
C CYS A 323 19.28 13.36 16.93
N LEU A 324 18.67 13.72 18.05
CA LEU A 324 19.34 13.69 19.36
C LEU A 324 19.47 12.21 19.76
N LEU A 325 20.45 11.52 19.18
CA LEU A 325 20.87 10.22 19.65
C LEU A 325 21.62 10.44 20.96
N TYR A 326 21.03 10.01 22.08
CA TYR A 326 21.81 9.76 23.28
C TYR A 326 22.70 8.57 22.97
N THR A 327 23.92 8.82 22.52
CA THR A 327 24.96 7.80 22.50
C THR A 327 25.38 7.61 23.95
N SER A 328 24.99 6.48 24.56
CA SER A 328 25.76 5.99 25.71
C SER A 328 27.20 5.84 25.22
N PRO A 329 28.22 6.31 26.02
CA PRO A 329 29.60 6.19 25.60
C PRO A 329 29.91 4.73 25.30
N SER A 330 30.47 4.49 24.12
CA SER A 330 30.93 3.15 23.73
C SER A 330 31.91 2.65 24.78
N PRO A 331 31.92 1.36 25.17
CA PRO A 331 32.94 0.81 26.10
C PRO A 331 34.37 1.01 25.62
N ARG A 332 34.60 1.48 24.40
CA ARG A 332 35.91 1.84 23.84
C ARG A 332 36.35 3.27 24.14
N ASP A 333 35.45 4.14 24.60
CA ASP A 333 35.77 5.55 24.89
C ASP A 333 36.18 5.77 26.35
N THR A 334 36.31 4.70 27.12
CA THR A 334 36.79 4.69 28.55
C THR A 334 38.19 4.11 28.66
N ARG A 335 39.13 4.57 27.80
CA ARG A 335 40.57 4.33 28.00
C ARG A 335 41.34 5.64 27.95
#